data_c533673a9659a0455068570f96834c63
#
_entry.id   c533673a9659a0455068570f96834c63
#
_cell.length_a   1.000
_cell.length_b   1.000
_cell.length_c   1.000
_cell.angle_alpha   90.00
_cell.angle_beta   90.00
_cell.angle_gamma   90.00
#
_symmetry.space_group_name_H-M   'P 1'
#
loop_
_entity.id
_entity.type
_entity.pdbx_description
1 polymer ?
#
loop_
_entity_poly.entity_id
_entity_poly.type
_entity_poly.pdbx_seq_one_letter_code
_entity_poly.pdbx_strand_id
1 'polypeptide(L)'
;MRFTSFLASSGLVALAWASGSADNATARMFTSAATADQGFTIPEELPEGVYSVDVDETGLARHTRVGDIVVPLDDAEPEPVVARASTPSRLHKRYWDYECVNHAKMQRAPTDSAVASLRSYCGSGRLAYAGTHYYAIANGDGQRIAAFYCRYAGSAYCTSEETRVRYASITGVCGLYSEGWSDWWEGPTSQMAIGYHPVNSRGAFCGRNHDQRQAT
;
A
#
# COMPACT_ATOMS: atom_id res chain seq x y z
N MET A 1 4.43 -84.61 -18.17
CA MET A 1 4.53 -83.54 -17.21
C MET A 1 5.20 -82.34 -17.88
N ARG A 2 4.41 -81.26 -18.14
CA ARG A 2 4.93 -80.08 -18.84
C ARG A 2 4.88 -78.93 -17.81
N PHE A 3 6.04 -78.40 -17.48
CA PHE A 3 6.16 -77.17 -16.63
C PHE A 3 6.08 -75.93 -17.50
N THR A 4 5.12 -75.08 -17.27
CA THR A 4 5.00 -73.75 -17.91
C THR A 4 5.51 -72.70 -16.92
N SER A 5 6.62 -72.07 -17.30
CA SER A 5 7.19 -70.95 -16.51
C SER A 5 6.44 -69.67 -16.85
N PHE A 6 5.90 -68.98 -15.83
CA PHE A 6 5.37 -67.62 -15.95
C PHE A 6 6.48 -66.61 -15.64
N LEU A 7 6.80 -65.78 -16.65
CA LEU A 7 7.66 -64.60 -16.47
C LEU A 7 6.80 -63.42 -15.98
N ALA A 8 7.03 -62.99 -14.74
CA ALA A 8 6.45 -61.77 -14.20
C ALA A 8 7.25 -60.55 -14.71
N SER A 9 6.62 -59.73 -15.51
CA SER A 9 7.16 -58.45 -16.00
C SER A 9 6.89 -57.39 -14.96
N SER A 10 7.94 -56.96 -14.23
CA SER A 10 7.88 -55.84 -13.28
C SER A 10 7.99 -54.50 -14.01
N GLY A 11 6.87 -53.84 -14.23
CA GLY A 11 6.84 -52.48 -14.79
C GLY A 11 7.34 -51.44 -13.75
N LEU A 12 8.48 -50.87 -14.02
CA LEU A 12 8.99 -49.70 -13.30
C LEU A 12 8.17 -48.46 -13.71
N VAL A 13 7.31 -47.95 -12.80
CA VAL A 13 6.65 -46.66 -12.94
C VAL A 13 7.66 -45.60 -12.54
N ALA A 14 8.24 -44.92 -13.55
CA ALA A 14 9.04 -43.73 -13.31
C ALA A 14 8.12 -42.56 -12.96
N LEU A 15 8.08 -42.18 -11.68
CA LEU A 15 7.49 -40.93 -11.21
C LEU A 15 8.39 -39.78 -11.68
N ALA A 16 8.00 -39.12 -12.76
CA ALA A 16 8.58 -37.86 -13.18
C ALA A 16 8.16 -36.79 -12.20
N TRP A 17 9.04 -36.40 -11.32
CA TRP A 17 8.91 -35.17 -10.52
C TRP A 17 9.07 -34.00 -11.49
N ALA A 18 7.97 -33.34 -11.82
CA ALA A 18 8.01 -32.05 -12.47
C ALA A 18 8.63 -31.06 -11.46
N SER A 19 9.92 -30.80 -11.63
CA SER A 19 10.60 -29.67 -11.00
C SER A 19 9.94 -28.41 -11.54
N GLY A 20 8.95 -27.88 -10.81
CA GLY A 20 8.44 -26.55 -11.07
C GLY A 20 9.63 -25.60 -11.01
N SER A 21 10.01 -25.04 -12.15
CA SER A 21 10.90 -23.89 -12.21
C SER A 21 10.27 -22.82 -11.34
N ALA A 22 10.85 -22.57 -10.16
CA ALA A 22 10.64 -21.33 -9.46
C ALA A 22 11.08 -20.24 -10.44
N ASP A 23 10.13 -19.60 -11.08
CA ASP A 23 10.37 -18.39 -11.83
C ASP A 23 11.10 -17.44 -10.89
N ASN A 24 12.39 -17.32 -11.12
CA ASN A 24 13.23 -16.28 -10.58
C ASN A 24 12.69 -14.98 -11.20
N ALA A 25 11.55 -14.51 -10.66
CA ALA A 25 11.03 -13.18 -10.95
C ALA A 25 12.11 -12.23 -10.46
N THR A 26 13.06 -11.93 -11.34
CA THR A 26 14.05 -10.88 -11.15
C THR A 26 13.23 -9.67 -10.70
N ALA A 27 13.39 -9.27 -9.44
CA ALA A 27 12.64 -8.16 -8.87
C ALA A 27 12.91 -6.95 -9.77
N ARG A 28 11.96 -6.62 -10.64
CA ARG A 28 12.09 -5.47 -11.53
C ARG A 28 12.08 -4.25 -10.63
N MET A 29 13.22 -3.60 -10.55
CA MET A 29 13.36 -2.36 -9.83
C MET A 29 12.84 -1.25 -10.74
N PHE A 30 11.79 -0.59 -10.29
CA PHE A 30 11.25 0.58 -10.95
C PHE A 30 11.77 1.81 -10.22
N THR A 31 12.04 2.88 -10.97
CA THR A 31 12.54 4.12 -10.40
C THR A 31 11.73 5.30 -10.91
N SER A 32 11.56 6.31 -10.06
CA SER A 32 10.95 7.58 -10.44
C SER A 32 11.72 8.75 -9.80
N ALA A 33 11.57 9.94 -10.37
CA ALA A 33 12.08 11.15 -9.73
C ALA A 33 11.33 11.40 -8.42
N ALA A 34 12.03 11.83 -7.38
CA ALA A 34 11.47 12.14 -6.08
C ALA A 34 12.20 13.31 -5.43
N THR A 35 11.49 14.06 -4.59
CA THR A 35 12.08 14.98 -3.63
C THR A 35 11.35 14.84 -2.30
N ALA A 36 12.02 15.14 -1.20
CA ALA A 36 11.39 15.08 0.12
C ALA A 36 10.15 15.98 0.21
N ASP A 37 10.14 17.09 -0.52
CA ASP A 37 9.05 18.07 -0.49
C ASP A 37 7.94 17.74 -1.50
N GLN A 38 8.29 17.25 -2.68
CA GLN A 38 7.32 16.95 -3.73
C GLN A 38 6.83 15.51 -3.72
N GLY A 39 7.57 14.59 -3.04
CA GLY A 39 7.30 13.16 -3.06
C GLY A 39 7.78 12.50 -4.35
N PHE A 40 7.20 11.35 -4.67
CA PHE A 40 7.55 10.53 -5.84
C PHE A 40 6.32 10.28 -6.72
N THR A 41 6.55 9.98 -7.99
CA THR A 41 5.50 9.50 -8.89
C THR A 41 5.46 7.98 -8.89
N ILE A 42 4.28 7.41 -9.03
CA ILE A 42 4.09 5.98 -9.24
C ILE A 42 4.16 5.71 -10.75
N PRO A 43 5.14 4.93 -11.25
CA PRO A 43 5.24 4.62 -12.68
C PRO A 43 3.97 3.93 -13.20
N GLU A 44 3.54 4.29 -14.41
CA GLU A 44 2.30 3.76 -15.00
C GLU A 44 2.38 2.26 -15.29
N GLU A 45 3.59 1.77 -15.62
CA GLU A 45 3.87 0.38 -15.94
C GLU A 45 3.93 -0.55 -14.72
N LEU A 46 3.87 0.00 -13.50
CA LEU A 46 3.88 -0.83 -12.29
C LEU A 46 2.63 -1.73 -12.24
N PRO A 47 2.79 -3.05 -12.11
CA PRO A 47 1.66 -3.95 -11.93
C PRO A 47 1.00 -3.72 -10.56
N GLU A 48 -0.18 -4.31 -10.37
CA GLU A 48 -0.79 -4.40 -9.05
C GLU A 48 0.13 -5.06 -8.05
N GLY A 49 0.07 -4.62 -6.82
CA GLY A 49 0.90 -5.17 -5.75
C GLY A 49 1.13 -4.19 -4.61
N VAL A 50 1.85 -4.67 -3.61
CA VAL A 50 2.34 -3.85 -2.50
C VAL A 50 3.80 -3.53 -2.75
N TYR A 51 4.17 -2.29 -2.49
CA TYR A 51 5.50 -1.76 -2.77
C TYR A 51 6.10 -1.06 -1.56
N SER A 52 7.40 -1.27 -1.36
CA SER A 52 8.26 -0.39 -0.57
C SER A 52 8.92 0.61 -1.48
N VAL A 53 9.01 1.85 -1.05
CA VAL A 53 9.74 2.92 -1.76
C VAL A 53 10.79 3.49 -0.82
N ASP A 54 12.01 3.51 -1.30
CA ASP A 54 13.12 4.18 -0.65
C ASP A 54 13.58 5.34 -1.54
N VAL A 55 13.53 6.56 -0.98
CA VAL A 55 14.00 7.76 -1.66
C VAL A 55 15.42 8.03 -1.21
N ASP A 56 16.36 7.96 -2.15
CA ASP A 56 17.76 8.20 -1.87
C ASP A 56 18.12 9.71 -1.87
N GLU A 57 19.35 10.02 -1.44
CA GLU A 57 19.85 11.40 -1.33
C GLU A 57 19.94 12.12 -2.70
N THR A 58 19.94 11.37 -3.81
CA THR A 58 19.97 11.93 -5.16
C THR A 58 18.59 12.30 -5.67
N GLY A 59 17.53 12.00 -4.91
CA GLY A 59 16.15 12.23 -5.32
C GLY A 59 15.63 11.16 -6.27
N LEU A 60 16.11 9.93 -6.14
CA LEU A 60 15.60 8.78 -6.87
C LEU A 60 14.76 7.91 -5.94
N ALA A 61 13.49 7.72 -6.27
CA ALA A 61 12.62 6.77 -5.60
C ALA A 61 12.78 5.37 -6.24
N ARG A 62 13.09 4.39 -5.41
CA ARG A 62 13.21 2.98 -5.81
C ARG A 62 12.00 2.22 -5.34
N HIS A 63 11.21 1.72 -6.27
CA HIS A 63 10.00 0.96 -6.00
C HIS A 63 10.31 -0.53 -6.03
N THR A 64 10.21 -1.18 -4.90
CA THR A 64 10.43 -2.62 -4.74
C THR A 64 9.10 -3.30 -4.43
N ARG A 65 8.69 -4.24 -5.27
CA ARG A 65 7.48 -5.04 -5.01
C ARG A 65 7.73 -5.97 -3.83
N VAL A 66 6.88 -5.90 -2.81
CA VAL A 66 7.02 -6.62 -1.54
C VAL A 66 5.82 -7.49 -1.18
N GLY A 67 4.77 -7.47 -2.01
CA GLY A 67 3.58 -8.29 -1.79
C GLY A 67 2.58 -8.22 -2.93
N ASP A 68 1.58 -9.09 -2.85
CA ASP A 68 0.46 -9.18 -3.78
C ASP A 68 -0.76 -8.43 -3.27
N ILE A 69 -1.73 -8.20 -4.16
CA ILE A 69 -3.01 -7.62 -3.79
C ILE A 69 -3.87 -8.68 -3.10
N VAL A 70 -4.42 -8.32 -1.97
CA VAL A 70 -5.43 -9.07 -1.24
C VAL A 70 -6.80 -8.57 -1.69
N VAL A 71 -7.61 -9.45 -2.24
CA VAL A 71 -9.01 -9.14 -2.54
C VAL A 71 -9.82 -9.43 -1.27
N PRO A 72 -10.45 -8.41 -0.66
CA PRO A 72 -11.34 -8.65 0.48
C PRO A 72 -12.48 -9.58 0.05
N LEU A 73 -12.87 -10.50 0.90
CA LEU A 73 -14.10 -11.25 0.70
C LEU A 73 -15.28 -10.27 0.86
N ASP A 74 -16.22 -10.31 -0.06
CA ASP A 74 -17.34 -9.34 -0.21
C ASP A 74 -18.23 -9.16 1.03
N ASP A 75 -18.11 -10.02 2.04
CA ASP A 75 -18.96 -10.04 3.24
C ASP A 75 -18.42 -9.22 4.43
N ALA A 76 -17.27 -8.57 4.31
CA ALA A 76 -16.74 -7.73 5.37
C ALA A 76 -17.39 -6.35 5.31
N GLU A 77 -18.54 -6.20 5.93
CA GLU A 77 -19.15 -4.88 6.20
C GLU A 77 -18.11 -4.02 6.95
N PRO A 78 -17.82 -2.79 6.46
CA PRO A 78 -16.85 -1.92 7.12
C PRO A 78 -17.33 -1.62 8.55
N GLU A 79 -16.61 -2.14 9.53
CA GLU A 79 -16.89 -1.87 10.94
C GLU A 79 -16.94 -0.34 11.19
N PRO A 80 -18.04 0.21 11.71
CA PRO A 80 -18.15 1.63 11.97
C PRO A 80 -17.18 2.02 13.09
N VAL A 81 -16.03 2.57 12.72
CA VAL A 81 -15.10 3.14 13.69
C VAL A 81 -15.61 4.50 14.13
N VAL A 82 -16.19 4.53 15.34
CA VAL A 82 -16.53 5.80 15.99
C VAL A 82 -15.23 6.53 16.33
N ALA A 83 -14.91 7.54 15.54
CA ALA A 83 -13.77 8.41 15.81
C ALA A 83 -14.00 9.11 17.15
N ARG A 84 -13.29 8.72 18.21
CA ARG A 84 -13.24 9.49 19.45
C ARG A 84 -12.47 10.77 19.18
N ALA A 85 -13.16 11.90 19.21
CA ALA A 85 -12.53 13.21 19.21
C ALA A 85 -11.59 13.32 20.42
N SER A 86 -10.28 13.32 20.17
CA SER A 86 -9.28 13.57 21.22
C SER A 86 -9.22 15.06 21.48
N THR A 87 -9.52 15.46 22.72
CA THR A 87 -9.39 16.85 23.19
C THR A 87 -7.91 17.28 23.11
N PRO A 88 -7.56 18.38 22.45
CA PRO A 88 -6.16 18.77 22.28
C PRO A 88 -5.59 19.30 23.61
N SER A 89 -4.57 18.65 24.14
CA SER A 89 -3.76 19.20 25.24
C SER A 89 -2.70 20.16 24.70
N ARG A 90 -2.51 21.30 25.39
CA ARG A 90 -1.76 22.49 24.92
C ARG A 90 -0.23 22.41 25.02
N LEU A 91 0.40 21.25 25.09
CA LEU A 91 1.86 21.10 25.16
C LEU A 91 2.36 20.30 23.97
N HIS A 92 3.07 20.95 23.05
CA HIS A 92 3.54 20.44 21.78
C HIS A 92 2.38 19.81 20.98
N LYS A 93 1.77 20.61 20.10
CA LYS A 93 0.63 20.15 19.29
C LYS A 93 1.05 18.95 18.43
N ARG A 94 0.80 17.77 18.94
CA ARG A 94 0.71 16.55 18.16
C ARG A 94 -0.73 16.42 17.73
N TYR A 95 -1.01 16.44 16.45
CA TYR A 95 -2.39 16.33 15.96
C TYR A 95 -2.41 15.61 14.61
N TRP A 96 -3.56 15.04 14.33
CA TRP A 96 -3.88 14.54 13.00
C TRP A 96 -4.69 15.60 12.27
N ASP A 97 -4.26 15.89 11.05
CA ASP A 97 -5.01 16.70 10.11
C ASP A 97 -5.57 15.82 9.00
N TYR A 98 -6.64 16.25 8.35
CA TYR A 98 -7.31 15.50 7.31
C TYR A 98 -7.53 16.39 6.11
N GLU A 99 -7.09 15.92 4.96
CA GLU A 99 -7.36 16.56 3.69
C GLU A 99 -8.27 15.69 2.84
N CYS A 100 -9.33 16.29 2.33
CA CYS A 100 -10.30 15.66 1.46
C CYS A 100 -10.28 16.35 0.11
N VAL A 101 -10.23 15.57 -0.95
CA VAL A 101 -10.24 16.08 -2.31
C VAL A 101 -11.63 15.88 -2.90
N ASN A 102 -12.27 16.96 -3.31
CA ASN A 102 -13.62 16.95 -3.90
C ASN A 102 -13.59 16.51 -5.37
N HIS A 103 -13.02 15.35 -5.64
CA HIS A 103 -13.05 14.73 -6.97
C HIS A 103 -14.13 13.64 -7.07
N ALA A 104 -14.22 13.04 -8.26
CA ALA A 104 -15.12 11.90 -8.48
C ALA A 104 -14.83 10.79 -7.48
N LYS A 105 -15.89 10.08 -7.09
CA LYS A 105 -15.76 8.93 -6.19
C LYS A 105 -14.84 7.87 -6.79
N MET A 106 -14.03 7.28 -5.93
CA MET A 106 -13.22 6.13 -6.28
C MET A 106 -14.06 4.87 -6.37
N GLN A 107 -13.64 3.92 -7.20
CA GLN A 107 -14.29 2.63 -7.31
C GLN A 107 -14.07 1.81 -6.02
N ARG A 108 -15.14 1.15 -5.56
CA ARG A 108 -15.14 0.38 -4.32
C ARG A 108 -14.06 -0.72 -4.33
N ALA A 109 -14.16 -1.65 -5.27
CA ALA A 109 -13.33 -2.85 -5.29
C ALA A 109 -11.82 -2.57 -5.27
N PRO A 110 -11.24 -1.71 -6.15
CA PRO A 110 -9.82 -1.41 -6.10
C PRO A 110 -9.42 -0.61 -4.84
N THR A 111 -10.30 0.25 -4.31
CA THR A 111 -10.03 0.97 -3.06
C THR A 111 -9.92 0.01 -1.88
N ASP A 112 -10.90 -0.87 -1.72
CA ASP A 112 -10.93 -1.87 -0.64
C ASP A 112 -9.73 -2.83 -0.76
N SER A 113 -9.40 -3.29 -1.97
CA SER A 113 -8.26 -4.16 -2.22
C SER A 113 -6.92 -3.48 -1.91
N ALA A 114 -6.71 -2.24 -2.32
CA ALA A 114 -5.48 -1.49 -2.03
C ALA A 114 -5.31 -1.27 -0.51
N VAL A 115 -6.38 -0.85 0.17
CA VAL A 115 -6.38 -0.64 1.63
C VAL A 115 -6.13 -1.96 2.39
N ALA A 116 -6.83 -3.04 2.02
CA ALA A 116 -6.65 -4.35 2.65
C ALA A 116 -5.23 -4.88 2.46
N SER A 117 -4.67 -4.71 1.26
CA SER A 117 -3.31 -5.18 0.94
C SER A 117 -2.25 -4.43 1.72
N LEU A 118 -2.33 -3.10 1.82
CA LEU A 118 -1.40 -2.33 2.62
C LEU A 118 -1.51 -2.66 4.11
N ARG A 119 -2.73 -2.82 4.62
CA ARG A 119 -2.97 -3.24 6.00
C ARG A 119 -2.38 -4.63 6.28
N SER A 120 -2.60 -5.59 5.39
CA SER A 120 -2.04 -6.93 5.48
C SER A 120 -0.50 -6.90 5.50
N TYR A 121 0.11 -6.08 4.64
CA TYR A 121 1.55 -5.92 4.59
C TYR A 121 2.12 -5.29 5.87
N CYS A 122 1.48 -4.26 6.41
CA CYS A 122 1.86 -3.64 7.68
C CYS A 122 1.78 -4.64 8.85
N GLY A 123 0.78 -5.54 8.84
CA GLY A 123 0.66 -6.66 9.78
C GLY A 123 0.77 -6.23 11.25
N SER A 124 1.60 -6.94 12.01
CA SER A 124 1.91 -6.62 13.41
C SER A 124 2.89 -5.45 13.55
N GLY A 125 3.52 -5.01 12.46
CA GLY A 125 4.42 -3.85 12.42
C GLY A 125 5.54 -4.00 11.40
N ARG A 126 5.60 -3.06 10.45
CA ARG A 126 6.72 -2.87 9.52
C ARG A 126 7.40 -1.57 9.87
N LEU A 127 8.70 -1.64 10.16
CA LEU A 127 9.49 -0.46 10.50
C LEU A 127 9.72 0.38 9.23
N ALA A 128 9.34 1.65 9.31
CA ALA A 128 9.62 2.66 8.29
C ALA A 128 10.50 3.75 8.89
N TYR A 129 11.53 4.14 8.16
CA TYR A 129 12.39 5.28 8.47
C TYR A 129 11.99 6.49 7.63
N ALA A 130 12.52 7.66 7.96
CA ALA A 130 12.39 8.83 7.10
C ALA A 130 12.85 8.52 5.67
N GLY A 131 12.00 8.76 4.67
CA GLY A 131 12.25 8.43 3.27
C GLY A 131 11.85 7.01 2.85
N THR A 132 11.46 6.13 3.80
CA THR A 132 10.85 4.83 3.46
C THR A 132 9.34 4.97 3.48
N HIS A 133 8.69 4.60 2.38
CA HIS A 133 7.24 4.66 2.20
C HIS A 133 6.70 3.30 1.76
N TYR A 134 5.44 3.04 2.05
CA TYR A 134 4.73 1.84 1.60
C TYR A 134 3.47 2.23 0.85
N TYR A 135 3.15 1.53 -0.22
CA TYR A 135 1.87 1.68 -0.89
C TYR A 135 1.40 0.37 -1.51
N ALA A 136 0.10 0.26 -1.72
CA ALA A 136 -0.51 -0.83 -2.48
C ALA A 136 -1.28 -0.24 -3.66
N ILE A 137 -1.13 -0.81 -4.85
CA ILE A 137 -1.87 -0.45 -6.05
C ILE A 137 -2.83 -1.56 -6.40
N ALA A 138 -4.11 -1.22 -6.52
CA ALA A 138 -5.12 -2.10 -7.09
C ALA A 138 -5.78 -1.45 -8.30
N ASN A 139 -6.06 -2.25 -9.33
CA ASN A 139 -6.69 -1.82 -10.56
C ASN A 139 -8.20 -2.11 -10.52
N GLY A 140 -8.96 -1.22 -11.11
CA GLY A 140 -10.38 -1.39 -11.41
C GLY A 140 -10.67 -0.94 -12.83
N ASP A 141 -11.93 -0.92 -13.22
CA ASP A 141 -12.37 -0.51 -14.55
C ASP A 141 -12.08 0.98 -14.78
N GLY A 142 -10.93 1.28 -15.36
CA GLY A 142 -10.49 2.65 -15.67
C GLY A 142 -9.93 3.45 -14.50
N GLN A 143 -9.81 2.87 -13.29
CA GLN A 143 -9.15 3.51 -12.16
C GLN A 143 -8.07 2.62 -11.55
N ARG A 144 -6.93 3.22 -11.27
CA ARG A 144 -5.87 2.63 -10.44
C ARG A 144 -5.85 3.36 -9.12
N ILE A 145 -6.03 2.65 -8.02
CA ILE A 145 -6.07 3.24 -6.68
C ILE A 145 -4.82 2.86 -5.93
N ALA A 146 -4.18 3.86 -5.32
CA ALA A 146 -3.08 3.65 -4.38
C ALA A 146 -3.55 3.95 -2.96
N ALA A 147 -3.38 2.98 -2.06
CA ALA A 147 -3.39 3.19 -0.62
C ALA A 147 -1.94 3.35 -0.16
N PHE A 148 -1.61 4.35 0.65
CA PHE A 148 -0.23 4.69 0.98
C PHE A 148 -0.01 4.97 2.47
N TYR A 149 1.23 4.74 2.90
CA TYR A 149 1.82 5.10 4.18
C TYR A 149 3.16 5.79 3.91
N CYS A 150 3.26 7.05 4.26
CA CYS A 150 4.43 7.89 4.03
C CYS A 150 5.11 8.19 5.36
N ARG A 151 6.43 8.02 5.45
CA ARG A 151 7.22 8.40 6.62
C ARG A 151 8.18 9.52 6.26
N TYR A 152 8.02 10.68 6.89
CA TYR A 152 8.80 11.88 6.57
C TYR A 152 9.94 12.15 7.54
N ALA A 153 9.79 11.75 8.81
CA ALA A 153 10.78 12.02 9.83
C ALA A 153 10.84 10.90 10.87
N GLY A 154 12.05 10.65 11.43
CA GLY A 154 12.29 9.63 12.44
C GLY A 154 11.99 8.22 11.94
N SER A 155 11.57 7.35 12.86
CA SER A 155 11.13 5.99 12.55
C SER A 155 9.82 5.67 13.24
N ALA A 156 8.97 4.85 12.61
CA ALA A 156 7.76 4.32 13.21
C ALA A 156 7.38 2.98 12.57
N TYR A 157 6.51 2.25 13.23
CA TYR A 157 5.95 1.03 12.68
C TYR A 157 4.64 1.33 11.95
N CYS A 158 4.55 0.92 10.68
CA CYS A 158 3.27 0.75 10.02
C CYS A 158 2.62 -0.51 10.60
N THR A 159 1.44 -0.40 11.19
CA THR A 159 0.69 -1.55 11.71
C THR A 159 -0.68 -1.68 11.05
N SER A 160 -1.21 -2.90 10.97
CA SER A 160 -2.56 -3.14 10.44
C SER A 160 -3.63 -2.37 11.23
N GLU A 161 -3.46 -2.26 12.54
CA GLU A 161 -4.42 -1.55 13.40
C GLU A 161 -4.35 -0.03 13.21
N GLU A 162 -3.16 0.55 13.15
CA GLU A 162 -3.02 1.99 12.89
C GLU A 162 -3.60 2.36 11.52
N THR A 163 -3.25 1.62 10.48
CA THR A 163 -3.79 1.85 9.14
C THR A 163 -5.31 1.69 9.11
N ARG A 164 -5.88 0.67 9.78
CA ARG A 164 -7.32 0.49 9.92
C ARG A 164 -8.01 1.72 10.51
N VAL A 165 -7.50 2.19 11.64
CA VAL A 165 -8.06 3.37 12.35
C VAL A 165 -7.97 4.62 11.48
N ARG A 166 -6.84 4.81 10.77
CA ARG A 166 -6.65 6.01 9.93
C ARG A 166 -7.54 6.01 8.71
N TYR A 167 -7.62 4.90 7.97
CA TYR A 167 -8.53 4.81 6.83
C TYR A 167 -10.00 4.98 7.22
N ALA A 168 -10.42 4.41 8.34
CA ALA A 168 -11.78 4.64 8.86
C ALA A 168 -12.01 6.11 9.24
N SER A 169 -11.02 6.79 9.82
CA SER A 169 -11.12 8.23 10.15
C SER A 169 -11.20 9.09 8.87
N ILE A 170 -10.37 8.80 7.85
CA ILE A 170 -10.44 9.48 6.54
C ILE A 170 -11.82 9.29 5.92
N THR A 171 -12.33 8.06 5.90
CA THR A 171 -13.69 7.76 5.42
C THR A 171 -14.76 8.53 6.20
N GLY A 172 -14.61 8.63 7.53
CA GLY A 172 -15.53 9.37 8.39
C GLY A 172 -15.55 10.88 8.12
N VAL A 173 -14.40 11.47 7.76
CA VAL A 173 -14.27 12.92 7.49
C VAL A 173 -14.57 13.23 6.03
N CYS A 174 -14.00 12.48 5.08
CA CYS A 174 -14.09 12.76 3.65
C CYS A 174 -15.28 12.08 2.97
N GLY A 175 -15.88 11.11 3.62
CA GLY A 175 -16.93 10.27 3.07
C GLY A 175 -16.40 9.00 2.37
N LEU A 176 -17.27 8.02 2.24
CA LEU A 176 -16.94 6.70 1.69
C LEU A 176 -16.48 6.82 0.23
N TYR A 177 -15.35 6.19 -0.06
CA TYR A 177 -14.69 6.20 -1.38
C TYR A 177 -14.38 7.61 -1.92
N SER A 178 -14.20 8.56 -1.02
CA SER A 178 -13.69 9.89 -1.36
C SER A 178 -12.20 9.92 -1.16
N GLU A 179 -11.50 10.47 -2.14
CA GLU A 179 -10.06 10.69 -2.05
C GLU A 179 -9.70 11.53 -0.83
N GLY A 180 -8.64 11.14 -0.11
CA GLY A 180 -8.19 11.89 1.04
C GLY A 180 -7.05 11.20 1.79
N TRP A 181 -6.47 11.95 2.69
CA TRP A 181 -5.40 11.46 3.57
C TRP A 181 -5.43 12.12 4.94
N SER A 182 -4.66 11.57 5.84
CA SER A 182 -4.46 12.05 7.19
C SER A 182 -2.98 12.23 7.45
N ASP A 183 -2.59 13.43 7.89
CA ASP A 183 -1.22 13.81 8.24
C ASP A 183 -1.04 13.86 9.76
N TRP A 184 0.06 13.27 10.24
CA TRP A 184 0.49 13.39 11.62
C TRP A 184 1.53 14.49 11.76
N TRP A 185 1.21 15.49 12.57
CA TRP A 185 2.06 16.64 12.81
C TRP A 185 2.67 16.61 14.20
N GLU A 186 3.95 16.98 14.28
CA GLU A 186 4.65 17.30 15.52
C GLU A 186 5.25 18.70 15.41
N GLY A 187 4.62 19.68 16.06
CA GLY A 187 4.90 21.09 15.83
C GLY A 187 4.60 21.49 14.37
N PRO A 188 5.51 22.17 13.68
CA PRO A 188 5.31 22.62 12.28
C PRO A 188 5.67 21.54 11.24
N THR A 189 6.08 20.34 11.67
CA THR A 189 6.62 19.33 10.75
C THR A 189 5.70 18.13 10.66
N SER A 190 5.26 17.80 9.43
CA SER A 190 4.59 16.52 9.17
C SER A 190 5.57 15.38 9.39
N GLN A 191 5.16 14.39 10.17
CA GLN A 191 5.94 13.20 10.50
C GLN A 191 5.60 12.02 9.61
N MET A 192 4.34 11.92 9.22
CA MET A 192 3.83 10.84 8.37
C MET A 192 2.49 11.22 7.75
N ALA A 193 2.15 10.56 6.64
CA ALA A 193 0.83 10.61 6.06
C ALA A 193 0.31 9.20 5.75
N ILE A 194 -0.99 9.03 5.86
CA ILE A 194 -1.72 7.82 5.43
C ILE A 194 -2.90 8.27 4.59
N GLY A 195 -3.13 7.64 3.46
CA GLY A 195 -4.27 7.99 2.62
C GLY A 195 -4.49 7.05 1.46
N TYR A 196 -5.44 7.41 0.64
CA TYR A 196 -5.72 6.73 -0.62
C TYR A 196 -6.21 7.72 -1.68
N HIS A 197 -5.78 7.49 -2.91
CA HIS A 197 -6.24 8.28 -4.05
C HIS A 197 -5.99 7.57 -5.40
N PRO A 198 -6.65 7.99 -6.48
CA PRO A 198 -6.37 7.47 -7.81
C PRO A 198 -4.95 7.81 -8.25
N VAL A 199 -4.21 6.83 -8.78
CA VAL A 199 -2.82 7.01 -9.26
C VAL A 199 -2.74 8.10 -10.34
N ASN A 200 -3.75 8.16 -11.20
CA ASN A 200 -3.77 9.05 -12.37
C ASN A 200 -4.25 10.48 -12.07
N SER A 201 -4.78 10.73 -10.88
CA SER A 201 -5.31 12.05 -10.51
C SER A 201 -4.26 13.00 -9.95
N ARG A 202 -3.10 12.47 -9.54
CA ARG A 202 -2.03 13.27 -8.93
C ARG A 202 -0.65 12.89 -9.46
N GLY A 203 0.18 13.90 -9.67
CA GLY A 203 1.54 13.72 -10.16
C GLY A 203 2.48 13.08 -9.16
N ALA A 204 2.28 13.23 -7.83
CA ALA A 204 3.22 12.72 -6.85
C ALA A 204 2.57 12.35 -5.52
N PHE A 205 3.18 11.37 -4.84
CA PHE A 205 2.81 10.78 -3.56
C PHE A 205 3.87 11.09 -2.49
N CYS A 206 3.47 11.11 -1.25
CA CYS A 206 4.38 11.25 -0.12
C CYS A 206 5.29 12.51 -0.17
N GLY A 207 4.78 13.63 -0.67
CA GLY A 207 5.47 14.93 -0.55
C GLY A 207 5.10 15.62 0.76
N ARG A 208 6.06 16.28 1.41
CA ARG A 208 5.82 17.04 2.65
C ARG A 208 4.94 18.26 2.45
N ASN A 209 4.96 18.84 1.25
CA ASN A 209 4.23 20.08 0.91
C ASN A 209 2.93 19.76 0.18
N HIS A 210 2.06 18.95 0.76
CA HIS A 210 0.74 18.68 0.20
C HIS A 210 -0.10 19.96 0.03
N ASP A 211 0.03 20.92 0.95
CA ASP A 211 -0.75 22.16 0.99
C ASP A 211 -0.54 23.09 -0.22
N GLN A 212 0.61 22.97 -0.91
CA GLN A 212 0.92 23.88 -2.03
C GLN A 212 0.35 23.44 -3.39
N ARG A 213 -0.27 22.28 -3.48
CA ARG A 213 -0.71 21.67 -4.75
C ARG A 213 -2.17 21.94 -5.10
N GLN A 214 -2.92 22.57 -4.23
CA GLN A 214 -4.31 22.97 -4.51
C GLN A 214 -4.42 24.34 -5.18
N ALA A 215 -3.30 25.04 -5.43
CA ALA A 215 -3.27 26.41 -5.92
C ALA A 215 -2.96 26.54 -7.44
N THR A 216 -3.11 25.47 -8.25
CA THR A 216 -2.96 25.56 -9.72
C THR A 216 -4.17 25.04 -10.46
#